data_b5d99a7112871d9d7228922fa861ec30
#
_entry.id   b5d99a7112871d9d7228922fa861ec30
#
_cell.length_a   1.000
_cell.length_b   1.000
_cell.length_c   1.000
_cell.angle_alpha   90.00
_cell.angle_beta   90.00
_cell.angle_gamma   90.00
#
_symmetry.space_group_name_H-M   'P 1'
#
loop_
_entity.id
_entity.type
_entity.pdbx_description
1 polymer ?
#
loop_
_entity_poly.entity_id
_entity_poly.type
_entity_poly.pdbx_seq_one_letter_code
_entity_poly.pdbx_strand_id
1 'polypeptide(L)'
;MEAHEDELGPIDIVVIGYAPDAPMTGEAVPLLVDLVERGIIRVLDVLFVMKNEDGTYSGFDATNLTDKGVGDFAVFEGASSGLLGDEDAVQAAEAIEPGSAAVMIVYENRWAGPFVAAVRRNGGVPIAFERIPAQDVIDALDALDAAETPAS
;
A
#
# COMPACT_ATOMS: atom_id res chain seq x y z
N MET A 1 -3.08 -10.00 19.91
CA MET A 1 -4.21 -10.63 19.22
C MET A 1 -3.67 -11.64 18.21
N GLU A 2 -4.02 -12.88 18.37
CA GLU A 2 -3.61 -13.89 17.42
C GLU A 2 -4.43 -13.72 16.13
N ALA A 3 -3.72 -13.57 15.00
CA ALA A 3 -4.36 -13.54 13.70
C ALA A 3 -4.51 -14.98 13.21
N HIS A 4 -5.73 -15.38 12.92
CA HIS A 4 -6.01 -16.67 12.32
C HIS A 4 -6.06 -16.52 10.82
N GLU A 5 -5.48 -17.47 10.09
CA GLU A 5 -5.43 -17.43 8.63
C GLU A 5 -6.80 -17.22 8.01
N ASP A 6 -7.84 -17.83 8.59
CA ASP A 6 -9.22 -17.71 8.10
C ASP A 6 -9.83 -16.33 8.31
N GLU A 7 -9.24 -15.50 9.17
CA GLU A 7 -9.74 -14.18 9.51
C GLU A 7 -8.97 -13.06 8.82
N LEU A 8 -7.83 -13.39 8.21
CA LEU A 8 -7.02 -12.41 7.51
C LEU A 8 -7.62 -12.10 6.15
N GLY A 9 -7.72 -10.82 5.84
CA GLY A 9 -8.00 -10.37 4.50
C GLY A 9 -6.76 -10.46 3.62
N PRO A 10 -6.90 -10.23 2.32
CA PRO A 10 -5.75 -10.19 1.41
C PRO A 10 -4.76 -9.12 1.83
N ILE A 11 -3.48 -9.41 1.67
CA ILE A 11 -2.41 -8.49 2.05
C ILE A 11 -1.74 -7.99 0.79
N ASP A 12 -1.67 -6.67 0.66
CA ASP A 12 -1.05 -6.00 -0.47
C ASP A 12 0.17 -5.21 -0.02
N ILE A 13 1.05 -4.97 -0.97
CA ILE A 13 2.15 -4.03 -0.82
C ILE A 13 2.02 -2.95 -1.88
N VAL A 14 2.12 -1.69 -1.46
CA VAL A 14 2.18 -0.58 -2.39
C VAL A 14 3.55 0.09 -2.27
N VAL A 15 4.13 0.40 -3.41
CA VAL A 15 5.41 1.10 -3.48
C VAL A 15 5.17 2.41 -4.23
N ILE A 16 5.45 3.52 -3.56
CA ILE A 16 5.20 4.85 -4.09
C ILE A 16 6.52 5.58 -4.23
N GLY A 17 6.83 6.03 -5.44
CA GLY A 17 8.02 6.80 -5.71
C GLY A 17 7.72 8.29 -5.76
N TYR A 18 8.64 9.10 -5.23
CA TYR A 18 8.57 10.55 -5.27
C TYR A 18 9.83 11.10 -5.94
N ALA A 19 9.65 11.84 -7.02
CA ALA A 19 10.76 12.50 -7.71
C ALA A 19 11.44 13.54 -6.80
N PRO A 20 12.67 13.96 -7.11
CA PRO A 20 13.40 14.90 -6.26
C PRO A 20 12.67 16.22 -6.00
N ASP A 21 11.86 16.67 -6.97
CA ASP A 21 11.11 17.92 -6.89
C ASP A 21 9.65 17.74 -6.48
N ALA A 22 9.27 16.53 -6.06
CA ALA A 22 7.90 16.26 -5.67
C ALA A 22 7.49 17.09 -4.45
N PRO A 23 6.32 17.75 -4.49
CA PRO A 23 5.84 18.52 -3.35
C PRO A 23 5.25 17.58 -2.30
N MET A 24 6.08 17.05 -1.45
CA MET A 24 5.67 16.08 -0.42
C MET A 24 4.89 16.79 0.69
N THR A 25 3.62 17.04 0.43
CA THR A 25 2.75 17.79 1.33
C THR A 25 2.21 16.96 2.49
N GLY A 26 2.28 15.63 2.40
CA GLY A 26 1.68 14.73 3.39
C GLY A 26 0.16 14.61 3.28
N GLU A 27 -0.41 15.11 2.19
CA GLU A 27 -1.87 15.14 1.98
C GLU A 27 -2.50 13.75 1.99
N ALA A 28 -1.77 12.73 1.55
CA ALA A 28 -2.28 11.36 1.50
C ALA A 28 -2.39 10.70 2.89
N VAL A 29 -1.59 11.16 3.86
CA VAL A 29 -1.52 10.52 5.19
C VAL A 29 -2.87 10.53 5.92
N PRO A 30 -3.59 11.66 6.03
CA PRO A 30 -4.90 11.66 6.68
C PRO A 30 -5.91 10.73 6.01
N LEU A 31 -5.82 10.56 4.71
CA LEU A 31 -6.71 9.66 3.97
C LEU A 31 -6.42 8.20 4.32
N LEU A 32 -5.14 7.85 4.44
CA LEU A 32 -4.73 6.51 4.86
C LEU A 32 -5.15 6.24 6.32
N VAL A 33 -4.96 7.22 7.20
CA VAL A 33 -5.37 7.14 8.60
C VAL A 33 -6.87 6.89 8.72
N ASP A 34 -7.68 7.58 7.91
CA ASP A 34 -9.13 7.39 7.89
C ASP A 34 -9.50 5.95 7.55
N LEU A 35 -8.84 5.35 6.57
CA LEU A 35 -9.08 3.95 6.21
C LEU A 35 -8.75 2.99 7.36
N VAL A 36 -7.68 3.27 8.10
CA VAL A 36 -7.28 2.48 9.26
C VAL A 36 -8.32 2.62 10.38
N GLU A 37 -8.71 3.85 10.70
CA GLU A 37 -9.67 4.13 11.76
C GLU A 37 -11.04 3.53 11.48
N ARG A 38 -11.43 3.50 10.22
CA ARG A 38 -12.71 2.89 9.82
C ARG A 38 -12.64 1.37 9.71
N GLY A 39 -11.49 0.77 9.99
CA GLY A 39 -11.33 -0.67 9.96
C GLY A 39 -11.34 -1.28 8.56
N ILE A 40 -11.13 -0.48 7.53
CA ILE A 40 -11.12 -0.94 6.13
C ILE A 40 -9.81 -1.65 5.82
N ILE A 41 -8.71 -1.08 6.27
CA ILE A 41 -7.38 -1.68 6.14
C ILE A 41 -6.66 -1.72 7.49
N ARG A 42 -5.60 -2.52 7.56
CA ARG A 42 -4.67 -2.51 8.69
C ARG A 42 -3.25 -2.41 8.12
N VAL A 43 -2.51 -1.41 8.53
CA VAL A 43 -1.11 -1.27 8.12
C VAL A 43 -0.25 -2.22 8.94
N LEU A 44 0.49 -3.07 8.25
CA LEU A 44 1.34 -4.08 8.89
C LEU A 44 2.80 -3.66 8.92
N ASP A 45 3.26 -2.91 7.93
CA ASP A 45 4.63 -2.44 7.89
C ASP A 45 4.75 -1.21 6.99
N VAL A 46 5.69 -0.34 7.30
CA VAL A 46 6.01 0.85 6.51
C VAL A 46 7.52 1.00 6.43
N LEU A 47 8.01 1.24 5.25
CA LEU A 47 9.43 1.52 5.02
C LEU A 47 9.55 2.73 4.11
N PHE A 48 10.28 3.73 4.59
CA PHE A 48 10.57 4.94 3.83
C PHE A 48 12.05 4.92 3.42
N VAL A 49 12.33 5.13 2.14
CA VAL A 49 13.70 5.12 1.61
C VAL A 49 13.98 6.45 0.95
N MET A 50 15.08 7.08 1.34
CA MET A 50 15.58 8.29 0.71
C MET A 50 16.90 7.99 0.02
N LYS A 51 17.02 8.34 -1.25
CA LYS A 51 18.25 8.16 -2.00
C LYS A 51 18.92 9.52 -2.18
N ASN A 52 20.15 9.63 -1.71
CA ASN A 52 20.94 10.84 -1.84
C ASN A 52 21.45 11.01 -3.28
N GLU A 53 21.88 12.21 -3.60
CA GLU A 53 22.38 12.51 -4.95
C GLU A 53 23.67 11.74 -5.30
N ASP A 54 24.43 11.33 -4.30
CA ASP A 54 25.63 10.52 -4.50
C ASP A 54 25.34 9.03 -4.68
N GLY A 55 24.07 8.63 -4.65
CA GLY A 55 23.65 7.25 -4.80
C GLY A 55 23.52 6.46 -3.51
N THR A 56 23.98 7.01 -2.39
CA THR A 56 23.77 6.37 -1.09
C THR A 56 22.31 6.53 -0.68
N TYR A 57 21.82 5.66 0.21
CA TYR A 57 20.43 5.71 0.64
C TYR A 57 20.30 5.49 2.15
N SER A 58 19.19 5.93 2.69
CA SER A 58 18.80 5.70 4.08
C SER A 58 17.39 5.11 4.11
N GLY A 59 17.18 4.10 4.94
CA GLY A 59 15.87 3.50 5.16
C GLY A 59 15.35 3.86 6.54
N PHE A 60 14.07 4.14 6.64
CA PHE A 60 13.40 4.50 7.89
C PHE A 60 12.13 3.68 8.03
N ASP A 61 11.98 2.96 9.14
CA ASP A 61 10.73 2.28 9.47
C ASP A 61 9.75 3.25 10.16
N ALA A 62 8.58 2.78 10.53
CA ALA A 62 7.57 3.61 11.19
C ALA A 62 8.08 4.24 12.49
N THR A 63 8.90 3.52 13.24
CA THR A 63 9.49 4.02 14.49
C THR A 63 10.44 5.19 14.22
N ASN A 64 11.31 5.03 13.22
CA ASN A 64 12.27 6.06 12.84
C ASN A 64 11.57 7.31 12.29
N LEU A 65 10.47 7.13 11.56
CA LEU A 65 9.69 8.24 11.02
C LEU A 65 9.08 9.09 12.13
N THR A 66 8.63 8.45 13.20
CA THR A 66 8.10 9.14 14.38
C THR A 66 9.16 10.03 15.01
N ASP A 67 10.38 9.50 15.18
CA ASP A 67 11.50 10.23 15.78
C ASP A 67 11.94 11.43 14.94
N LYS A 68 11.73 11.36 13.63
CA LYS A 68 12.10 12.44 12.72
C LYS A 68 11.01 13.49 12.54
N GLY A 69 9.88 13.31 13.20
CA GLY A 69 8.77 14.27 13.14
C GLY A 69 8.14 14.37 11.76
N VAL A 70 8.18 13.30 10.98
CA VAL A 70 7.63 13.28 9.64
C VAL A 70 6.13 13.01 9.72
N GLY A 71 5.37 14.07 10.05
CA GLY A 71 3.93 14.05 10.00
C GLY A 71 3.25 13.04 10.90
N ASP A 72 2.05 12.63 10.48
CA ASP A 72 1.16 11.78 11.27
C ASP A 72 1.47 10.29 11.16
N PHE A 73 2.66 9.92 10.65
CA PHE A 73 3.08 8.51 10.64
C PHE A 73 3.15 7.92 12.06
N ALA A 74 3.12 8.77 13.09
CA ALA A 74 3.02 8.31 14.46
C ALA A 74 1.81 7.41 14.71
N VAL A 75 0.72 7.58 13.95
CA VAL A 75 -0.47 6.72 14.08
C VAL A 75 -0.21 5.30 13.61
N PHE A 76 0.88 5.07 12.89
CA PHE A 76 1.31 3.75 12.46
C PHE A 76 2.37 3.17 13.39
N GLU A 77 2.59 3.80 14.53
CA GLU A 77 3.45 3.24 15.57
C GLU A 77 2.93 1.86 15.94
N GLY A 78 3.79 0.86 15.85
CA GLY A 78 3.37 -0.52 15.98
C GLY A 78 3.17 -1.25 14.65
N ALA A 79 3.18 -0.52 13.53
CA ALA A 79 3.15 -1.12 12.20
C ALA A 79 4.56 -1.51 11.76
N SER A 80 5.22 -2.33 12.56
CA SER A 80 6.59 -2.78 12.35
C SER A 80 6.63 -4.29 12.50
N SER A 81 5.96 -4.99 11.58
CA SER A 81 5.84 -6.45 11.62
C SER A 81 7.12 -7.18 11.23
N GLY A 82 8.07 -6.48 10.60
CA GLY A 82 9.28 -7.10 10.07
C GLY A 82 9.10 -7.72 8.69
N LEU A 83 7.96 -7.51 8.05
CA LEU A 83 7.72 -7.99 6.70
C LEU A 83 8.61 -7.29 5.67
N LEU A 84 8.93 -6.02 5.92
CA LEU A 84 9.87 -5.26 5.08
C LEU A 84 11.22 -5.20 5.78
N GLY A 85 12.27 -5.52 5.06
CA GLY A 85 13.63 -5.55 5.60
C GLY A 85 14.62 -4.84 4.73
N ASP A 86 15.91 -5.05 5.02
CA ASP A 86 17.02 -4.40 4.32
C ASP A 86 17.02 -4.67 2.82
N GLU A 87 16.62 -5.88 2.41
CA GLU A 87 16.55 -6.24 0.99
C GLU A 87 15.53 -5.38 0.25
N ASP A 88 14.42 -5.09 0.91
CA ASP A 88 13.37 -4.24 0.31
C ASP A 88 13.87 -2.81 0.16
N ALA A 89 14.61 -2.32 1.13
CA ALA A 89 15.22 -0.99 1.06
C ALA A 89 16.21 -0.91 -0.11
N VAL A 90 17.04 -1.93 -0.30
CA VAL A 90 18.00 -2.01 -1.41
C VAL A 90 17.26 -1.97 -2.75
N GLN A 91 16.23 -2.79 -2.89
CA GLN A 91 15.44 -2.87 -4.14
C GLN A 91 14.75 -1.53 -4.44
N ALA A 92 14.20 -0.90 -3.42
CA ALA A 92 13.56 0.40 -3.59
C ALA A 92 14.58 1.46 -4.00
N ALA A 93 15.73 1.48 -3.36
CA ALA A 93 16.80 2.43 -3.69
C ALA A 93 17.31 2.26 -5.11
N GLU A 94 17.41 1.01 -5.58
CA GLU A 94 17.85 0.72 -6.95
C GLU A 94 16.80 1.15 -7.99
N ALA A 95 15.53 1.16 -7.61
CA ALA A 95 14.42 1.48 -8.51
C ALA A 95 14.19 2.98 -8.69
N ILE A 96 14.76 3.82 -7.83
CA ILE A 96 14.53 5.27 -7.86
C ILE A 96 15.80 6.02 -8.25
N GLU A 97 15.61 7.23 -8.78
CA GLU A 97 16.73 8.10 -9.16
C GLU A 97 17.37 8.75 -7.94
N PRO A 98 18.68 9.14 -8.03
CA PRO A 98 19.30 9.92 -6.96
C PRO A 98 18.49 11.18 -6.62
N GLY A 99 18.36 11.46 -5.34
CA GLY A 99 17.56 12.58 -4.84
C GLY A 99 16.10 12.25 -4.65
N SER A 100 15.65 11.07 -5.07
CA SER A 100 14.26 10.63 -4.95
C SER A 100 14.00 9.92 -3.63
N ALA A 101 12.72 9.69 -3.34
CA ALA A 101 12.29 8.93 -2.18
C ALA A 101 11.26 7.87 -2.60
N ALA A 102 11.10 6.84 -1.79
CA ALA A 102 10.07 5.84 -1.96
C ALA A 102 9.46 5.47 -0.62
N VAL A 103 8.17 5.17 -0.63
CA VAL A 103 7.45 4.67 0.53
C VAL A 103 6.89 3.31 0.18
N MET A 104 7.14 2.32 1.03
CA MET A 104 6.58 0.98 0.89
C MET A 104 5.63 0.76 2.05
N ILE A 105 4.41 0.33 1.75
CA ILE A 105 3.39 0.09 2.77
C ILE A 105 2.82 -1.31 2.53
N VAL A 106 2.89 -2.15 3.56
CA VAL A 106 2.24 -3.47 3.56
C VAL A 106 0.95 -3.34 4.38
N TYR A 107 -0.17 -3.73 3.80
CA TYR A 107 -1.44 -3.58 4.48
C TYR A 107 -2.38 -4.75 4.20
N GLU A 108 -3.19 -5.03 5.18
CA GLU A 108 -4.25 -6.04 5.10
C GLU A 108 -5.56 -5.36 4.70
N ASN A 109 -6.27 -5.96 3.76
CA ASN A 109 -7.61 -5.52 3.36
C ASN A 109 -8.63 -6.14 4.30
N ARG A 110 -8.84 -5.52 5.45
CA ARG A 110 -9.70 -6.05 6.49
C ARG A 110 -11.15 -6.18 6.04
N TRP A 111 -11.58 -5.30 5.15
CA TRP A 111 -12.93 -5.35 4.59
C TRP A 111 -13.22 -6.68 3.91
N ALA A 112 -12.21 -7.32 3.33
CA ALA A 112 -12.35 -8.56 2.59
C ALA A 112 -12.25 -9.81 3.47
N GLY A 113 -11.78 -9.68 4.72
CA GLY A 113 -11.61 -10.80 5.63
C GLY A 113 -12.88 -11.64 5.83
N PRO A 114 -14.00 -11.03 6.24
CA PRO A 114 -15.25 -11.76 6.42
C PRO A 114 -15.77 -12.41 5.13
N PHE A 115 -15.56 -11.75 4.00
CA PHE A 115 -15.95 -12.30 2.69
C PHE A 115 -15.12 -13.54 2.37
N VAL A 116 -13.79 -13.46 2.50
CA VAL A 116 -12.89 -14.59 2.25
C VAL A 116 -13.20 -15.75 3.20
N ALA A 117 -13.46 -15.47 4.48
CA ALA A 117 -13.82 -16.48 5.45
C ALA A 117 -15.12 -17.19 5.05
N ALA A 118 -16.12 -16.44 4.59
CA ALA A 118 -17.37 -17.03 4.13
C ALA A 118 -17.17 -17.90 2.89
N VAL A 119 -16.33 -17.46 1.96
CA VAL A 119 -15.98 -18.27 0.77
C VAL A 119 -15.38 -19.60 1.21
N ARG A 120 -14.43 -19.59 2.14
CA ARG A 120 -13.79 -20.81 2.64
C ARG A 120 -14.79 -21.75 3.33
N ARG A 121 -15.69 -21.20 4.12
CA ARG A 121 -16.73 -22.03 4.81
C ARG A 121 -17.65 -22.73 3.81
N ASN A 122 -17.80 -22.18 2.62
CA ASN A 122 -18.63 -22.77 1.57
C ASN A 122 -17.83 -23.62 0.57
N GLY A 123 -16.59 -23.95 0.91
CA GLY A 123 -15.74 -24.83 0.08
C GLY A 123 -14.97 -24.09 -1.01
N GLY A 124 -15.06 -22.78 -1.08
CA GLY A 124 -14.28 -21.99 -2.01
C GLY A 124 -12.86 -21.77 -1.51
N VAL A 125 -11.95 -21.58 -2.43
CA VAL A 125 -10.54 -21.25 -2.12
C VAL A 125 -10.13 -20.08 -3.01
N PRO A 126 -9.71 -18.95 -2.42
CA PRO A 126 -9.17 -17.86 -3.23
C PRO A 126 -7.91 -18.31 -3.96
N ILE A 127 -7.92 -18.21 -5.27
CA ILE A 127 -6.79 -18.63 -6.10
C ILE A 127 -5.86 -17.47 -6.42
N ALA A 128 -6.44 -16.28 -6.67
CA ALA A 128 -5.65 -15.11 -7.04
C ALA A 128 -6.35 -13.82 -6.63
N PHE A 129 -5.54 -12.84 -6.28
CA PHE A 129 -5.94 -11.45 -6.16
C PHE A 129 -4.97 -10.67 -7.03
N GLU A 130 -5.50 -9.95 -8.01
CA GLU A 130 -4.68 -9.22 -8.96
C GLU A 130 -5.17 -7.79 -9.13
N ARG A 131 -4.26 -6.89 -9.47
CA ARG A 131 -4.60 -5.52 -9.80
C ARG A 131 -4.71 -5.39 -11.30
N ILE A 132 -5.75 -4.69 -11.74
CA ILE A 132 -5.98 -4.43 -13.16
C ILE A 132 -5.63 -2.96 -13.40
N PRO A 133 -4.84 -2.64 -14.43
CA PRO A 133 -4.54 -1.24 -14.74
C PRO A 133 -5.81 -0.42 -14.92
N ALA A 134 -5.83 0.77 -14.35
CA ALA A 134 -7.01 1.64 -14.38
C ALA A 134 -7.46 1.94 -15.82
N GLN A 135 -6.52 2.09 -16.75
CA GLN A 135 -6.86 2.37 -18.14
C GLN A 135 -7.67 1.23 -18.77
N ASP A 136 -7.33 -0.02 -18.44
CA ASP A 136 -8.07 -1.17 -18.96
C ASP A 136 -9.53 -1.17 -18.45
N VAL A 137 -9.71 -0.76 -17.20
CA VAL A 137 -11.06 -0.64 -16.62
C VAL A 137 -11.84 0.49 -17.29
N ILE A 138 -11.21 1.63 -17.52
CA ILE A 138 -11.83 2.78 -18.20
C ILE A 138 -12.26 2.37 -19.59
N ASP A 139 -11.39 1.70 -20.34
CA ASP A 139 -11.68 1.24 -21.70
C ASP A 139 -12.87 0.27 -21.73
N ALA A 140 -12.92 -0.64 -20.77
CA ALA A 140 -14.01 -1.61 -20.66
C ALA A 140 -15.35 -0.92 -20.35
N LEU A 141 -15.34 0.07 -19.45
CA LEU A 141 -16.55 0.83 -19.10
C LEU A 141 -17.03 1.68 -20.27
N ASP A 142 -16.10 2.32 -20.99
CA ASP A 142 -16.44 3.11 -22.18
C ASP A 142 -17.05 2.24 -23.27
N ALA A 143 -16.52 1.05 -23.49
CA ALA A 143 -17.06 0.10 -24.45
C ALA A 143 -18.47 -0.35 -24.06
N LEU A 144 -18.71 -0.55 -22.76
CA LEU A 144 -20.02 -0.93 -22.25
C LEU A 144 -21.04 0.19 -22.47
N ASP A 145 -20.68 1.42 -22.18
CA ASP A 145 -21.52 2.60 -22.40
C ASP A 145 -21.87 2.77 -23.87
N ALA A 146 -20.90 2.58 -24.76
CA ALA A 146 -21.11 2.65 -26.21
C ALA A 146 -22.09 1.58 -26.68
N ALA A 147 -22.04 0.37 -26.10
CA ALA A 147 -22.94 -0.73 -26.44
C ALA A 147 -24.37 -0.48 -25.95
N GLU A 148 -24.54 0.25 -24.85
CA GLU A 148 -25.84 0.57 -24.26
C GLU A 148 -26.50 1.78 -24.90
N THR A 149 -25.73 2.63 -25.59
CA THR A 149 -26.26 3.82 -26.25
C THR A 149 -26.89 3.43 -27.58
N PRO A 150 -28.21 3.59 -27.74
CA PRO A 150 -28.84 3.25 -29.02
C PRO A 150 -28.31 4.15 -30.12
N ALA A 151 -28.04 3.56 -31.27
CA ALA A 151 -27.66 4.30 -32.46
C ALA A 151 -28.88 5.12 -32.92
N SER A 152 -28.73 6.43 -32.88
CA SER A 152 -29.78 7.34 -33.36
C SER A 152 -29.64 7.64 -34.82
#